data_7527ca2c117a4cd2a6f3329739234aaf
#
_entry.id   7527ca2c117a4cd2a6f3329739234aaf
#
_cell.length_a   1.000
_cell.length_b   1.000
_cell.length_c   1.000
_cell.angle_alpha   90.00
_cell.angle_beta   90.00
_cell.angle_gamma   90.00
#
_symmetry.space_group_name_H-M   'P 1'
#
loop_
_entity.id
_entity.type
_entity.pdbx_description
1 polymer ?
#
loop_
_entity_poly.entity_id
_entity_poly.type
_entity_poly.pdbx_seq_one_letter_code
_entity_poly.pdbx_strand_id
1 'polypeptide(L)'
;MLTEQSAGALGRAYAGAGVDGTDLSGVYYNPATMVLHKGTAIQMGFVGIGLNLDYVGEDGTTANGRNKSQAIPHGYIVHQINDKAWFGLAMTVPFGMGTEYDNDWAGNEHGISATILTFDLNPNFAFKLSEKFSVGFGASIQYASADLKIRKDISDDLGALVSDASVRSEIDADSIAWGWNVGMMWSPLENLRFGVSYRSKITHDAEGDLSIDQLRATTNVPGMDANTIAGILTANGADGDMTGAATVT
;
A
#
# COMPACT_ATOMS: atom_id res chain seq x y z
N MET A 1 0.37 -7.61 -4.60
CA MET A 1 1.67 -6.98 -4.89
C MET A 1 1.55 -6.25 -6.23
N LEU A 2 1.93 -4.98 -6.26
CA LEU A 2 2.00 -4.22 -7.50
C LEU A 2 3.10 -4.77 -8.40
N THR A 3 2.84 -4.83 -9.70
CA THR A 3 3.81 -5.26 -10.70
C THR A 3 4.51 -4.09 -11.37
N GLU A 4 4.10 -2.86 -11.07
CA GLU A 4 4.51 -1.60 -11.69
C GLU A 4 5.88 -1.11 -11.19
N GLN A 5 6.84 -2.04 -11.04
CA GLN A 5 8.19 -1.76 -10.50
C GLN A 5 9.15 -1.20 -11.54
N SER A 6 8.81 -1.22 -12.81
CA SER A 6 9.56 -0.60 -13.90
C SER A 6 8.68 -0.40 -15.13
N ALA A 7 8.67 0.79 -15.71
CA ALA A 7 7.95 1.06 -16.94
C ALA A 7 8.55 0.27 -18.13
N GLY A 8 9.88 0.13 -18.18
CA GLY A 8 10.57 -0.65 -19.21
C GLY A 8 10.28 -2.14 -19.13
N ALA A 9 10.30 -2.71 -17.92
CA ALA A 9 9.97 -4.11 -17.71
C ALA A 9 8.47 -4.39 -17.92
N LEU A 10 7.59 -3.46 -17.54
CA LEU A 10 6.15 -3.56 -17.78
C LEU A 10 5.82 -3.66 -19.25
N GLY A 11 6.52 -2.90 -20.13
CA GLY A 11 6.33 -2.95 -21.58
C GLY A 11 6.61 -4.32 -22.21
N ARG A 12 7.33 -5.21 -21.53
CA ARG A 12 7.55 -6.61 -21.93
C ARG A 12 6.91 -7.62 -20.96
N ALA A 13 5.92 -7.18 -20.17
CA ALA A 13 5.21 -7.98 -19.18
C ALA A 13 6.16 -8.70 -18.20
N TYR A 14 7.29 -8.06 -17.84
CA TYR A 14 8.33 -8.60 -16.98
C TYR A 14 8.99 -9.89 -17.46
N ALA A 15 8.89 -10.21 -18.76
CA ALA A 15 9.58 -11.35 -19.32
C ALA A 15 11.09 -11.23 -19.06
N GLY A 16 11.64 -12.25 -18.40
CA GLY A 16 13.06 -12.30 -18.05
C GLY A 16 13.49 -11.45 -16.84
N ALA A 17 12.59 -10.89 -16.03
CA ALA A 17 12.92 -9.97 -14.93
C ALA A 17 14.00 -10.49 -13.96
N GLY A 18 14.10 -11.80 -13.76
CA GLY A 18 15.10 -12.42 -12.88
C GLY A 18 16.44 -12.76 -13.55
N VAL A 19 16.62 -12.50 -14.86
CA VAL A 19 17.82 -12.87 -15.62
C VAL A 19 18.25 -11.83 -16.66
N ASP A 20 17.43 -10.81 -16.87
CA ASP A 20 17.65 -9.77 -17.86
C ASP A 20 18.53 -8.65 -17.30
N GLY A 21 19.43 -8.12 -18.13
CA GLY A 21 20.30 -7.00 -17.82
C GLY A 21 19.93 -5.72 -18.57
N THR A 22 18.79 -5.67 -19.28
CA THR A 22 18.39 -4.47 -20.04
C THR A 22 17.72 -3.41 -19.16
N ASP A 23 17.33 -3.78 -17.96
CA ASP A 23 16.55 -2.98 -17.02
C ASP A 23 17.06 -3.20 -15.59
N LEU A 24 17.24 -2.12 -14.82
CA LEU A 24 17.78 -2.21 -13.46
C LEU A 24 16.77 -2.77 -12.44
N SER A 25 15.50 -2.96 -12.80
CA SER A 25 14.53 -3.60 -11.88
C SER A 25 14.90 -5.04 -11.52
N GLY A 26 15.82 -5.65 -12.28
CA GLY A 26 16.47 -6.90 -11.93
C GLY A 26 17.02 -6.92 -10.49
N VAL A 27 17.51 -5.79 -9.97
CA VAL A 27 17.96 -5.64 -8.56
C VAL A 27 16.89 -6.09 -7.58
N TYR A 28 15.64 -5.70 -7.84
CA TYR A 28 14.49 -6.07 -7.01
C TYR A 28 14.13 -7.54 -7.17
N TYR A 29 14.07 -8.06 -8.41
CA TYR A 29 13.62 -9.42 -8.69
C TYR A 29 14.68 -10.49 -8.42
N ASN A 30 15.94 -10.21 -8.77
CA ASN A 30 17.07 -11.12 -8.55
C ASN A 30 18.38 -10.30 -8.45
N PRO A 31 18.89 -10.06 -7.25
CA PRO A 31 20.09 -9.23 -7.07
C PRO A 31 21.32 -9.77 -7.80
N ALA A 32 21.39 -11.06 -8.15
CA ALA A 32 22.48 -11.63 -8.92
C ALA A 32 22.60 -11.04 -10.34
N THR A 33 21.55 -10.38 -10.87
CA THR A 33 21.56 -9.73 -12.19
C THR A 33 22.46 -8.48 -12.23
N MET A 34 22.79 -7.90 -11.08
CA MET A 34 23.63 -6.71 -11.00
C MET A 34 24.99 -6.90 -11.69
N VAL A 35 25.52 -8.12 -11.75
CA VAL A 35 26.78 -8.41 -12.42
C VAL A 35 26.77 -8.17 -13.95
N LEU A 36 25.58 -7.99 -14.52
CA LEU A 36 25.41 -7.66 -15.94
C LEU A 36 25.65 -6.17 -16.24
N HIS A 37 25.71 -5.32 -15.21
CA HIS A 37 25.91 -3.88 -15.36
C HIS A 37 27.35 -3.50 -15.02
N LYS A 38 28.00 -2.77 -15.92
CA LYS A 38 29.36 -2.25 -15.73
C LYS A 38 29.32 -0.81 -15.22
N GLY A 39 30.25 -0.48 -14.32
CA GLY A 39 30.38 0.87 -13.77
C GLY A 39 29.20 1.24 -12.87
N THR A 40 28.65 2.42 -13.04
CA THR A 40 27.48 2.91 -12.29
C THR A 40 26.32 3.12 -13.24
N ALA A 41 25.19 2.53 -12.90
CA ALA A 41 23.94 2.70 -13.63
C ALA A 41 22.82 3.17 -12.68
N ILE A 42 22.01 4.12 -13.14
CA ILE A 42 20.88 4.68 -12.39
C ILE A 42 19.65 4.65 -13.30
N GLN A 43 18.54 4.19 -12.76
CA GLN A 43 17.25 4.21 -13.42
C GLN A 43 16.19 4.75 -12.45
N MET A 44 15.40 5.71 -12.90
CA MET A 44 14.28 6.25 -12.15
C MET A 44 13.07 6.37 -13.07
N GLY A 45 11.89 6.21 -12.52
CA GLY A 45 10.66 6.37 -13.28
C GLY A 45 9.43 6.30 -12.39
N PHE A 46 8.29 6.38 -13.03
CA PHE A 46 7.00 6.15 -12.39
C PHE A 46 6.05 5.48 -13.39
N VAL A 47 5.06 4.78 -12.87
CA VAL A 47 3.94 4.23 -13.64
C VAL A 47 2.67 4.91 -13.13
N GLY A 48 1.89 5.48 -14.05
CA GLY A 48 0.58 6.06 -13.74
C GLY A 48 -0.49 4.98 -13.77
N ILE A 49 -1.27 4.87 -12.70
CA ILE A 49 -2.43 3.98 -12.62
C ILE A 49 -3.68 4.84 -12.51
N GLY A 50 -4.59 4.73 -13.49
CA GLY A 50 -5.92 5.31 -13.43
C GLY A 50 -6.92 4.25 -12.95
N LEU A 51 -7.60 4.51 -11.84
CA LEU A 51 -8.67 3.65 -11.35
C LEU A 51 -10.03 4.25 -11.71
N ASN A 52 -10.94 3.41 -12.17
CA ASN A 52 -12.36 3.72 -12.32
C ASN A 52 -13.15 2.66 -11.56
N LEU A 53 -13.80 3.09 -10.49
CA LEU A 53 -14.53 2.21 -9.58
C LEU A 53 -15.99 2.67 -9.54
N ASP A 54 -16.89 1.79 -9.95
CA ASP A 54 -18.33 2.02 -9.88
C ASP A 54 -18.95 0.92 -9.02
N TYR A 55 -19.84 1.31 -8.13
CA TYR A 55 -20.62 0.39 -7.32
C TYR A 55 -22.06 0.31 -7.87
N VAL A 56 -22.57 -0.90 -7.93
CA VAL A 56 -23.98 -1.17 -8.26
C VAL A 56 -24.50 -2.15 -7.21
N GLY A 57 -25.45 -1.68 -6.40
CA GLY A 57 -26.16 -2.48 -5.40
C GLY A 57 -27.18 -3.42 -6.04
N GLU A 58 -27.58 -4.47 -5.30
CA GLU A 58 -28.63 -5.40 -5.75
C GLU A 58 -29.99 -4.72 -5.93
N ASP A 59 -30.25 -3.63 -5.21
CA ASP A 59 -31.43 -2.78 -5.31
C ASP A 59 -31.38 -1.77 -6.46
N GLY A 60 -30.30 -1.77 -7.25
CA GLY A 60 -30.06 -0.83 -8.35
C GLY A 60 -29.43 0.50 -7.90
N THR A 61 -29.11 0.67 -6.63
CA THR A 61 -28.38 1.84 -6.14
C THR A 61 -26.99 1.90 -6.78
N THR A 62 -26.57 3.06 -7.25
CA THR A 62 -25.25 3.26 -7.87
C THR A 62 -24.43 4.29 -7.10
N ALA A 63 -23.13 4.07 -7.01
CA ALA A 63 -22.18 5.06 -6.51
C ALA A 63 -20.90 5.03 -7.34
N ASN A 64 -20.38 6.20 -7.68
CA ASN A 64 -19.11 6.32 -8.37
C ASN A 64 -18.02 6.52 -7.32
N GLY A 65 -16.99 5.69 -7.38
CA GLY A 65 -15.79 5.89 -6.59
C GLY A 65 -15.09 7.19 -7.01
N ARG A 66 -14.39 7.80 -6.07
CA ARG A 66 -13.48 8.92 -6.39
C ARG A 66 -12.29 8.38 -7.15
N ASN A 67 -12.35 8.48 -8.47
CA ASN A 67 -11.33 7.98 -9.39
C ASN A 67 -10.06 8.81 -9.24
N LYS A 68 -9.11 8.33 -8.42
CA LYS A 68 -7.80 8.97 -8.26
C LYS A 68 -6.76 8.24 -9.12
N SER A 69 -6.11 9.01 -9.99
CA SER A 69 -4.90 8.52 -10.65
C SER A 69 -3.75 8.54 -9.65
N GLN A 70 -3.02 7.44 -9.57
CA GLN A 70 -1.86 7.30 -8.70
C GLN A 70 -0.60 7.12 -9.53
N ALA A 71 0.50 7.74 -9.10
CA ALA A 71 1.82 7.54 -9.67
C ALA A 71 2.63 6.62 -8.75
N ILE A 72 3.09 5.50 -9.29
CA ILE A 72 3.93 4.52 -8.58
C ILE A 72 5.39 4.80 -8.93
N PRO A 73 6.16 5.45 -8.05
CA PRO A 73 7.56 5.73 -8.31
C PRO A 73 8.39 4.46 -8.13
N HIS A 74 9.48 4.40 -8.90
CA HIS A 74 10.51 3.38 -8.74
C HIS A 74 11.88 3.95 -9.05
N GLY A 75 12.92 3.43 -8.39
CA GLY A 75 14.29 3.86 -8.58
C GLY A 75 15.28 2.75 -8.27
N TYR A 76 16.34 2.70 -9.05
CA TYR A 76 17.39 1.69 -8.95
C TYR A 76 18.76 2.34 -9.16
N ILE A 77 19.72 1.91 -8.36
CA ILE A 77 21.12 2.25 -8.51
C ILE A 77 21.90 0.94 -8.48
N VAL A 78 22.80 0.74 -9.42
CA VAL A 78 23.77 -0.35 -9.42
C VAL A 78 25.15 0.24 -9.60
N HIS A 79 26.08 -0.14 -8.74
CA HIS A 79 27.47 0.28 -8.79
C HIS A 79 28.40 -0.93 -8.75
N GLN A 80 29.25 -1.04 -9.74
CA GLN A 80 30.32 -2.05 -9.78
C GLN A 80 31.47 -1.59 -8.88
N ILE A 81 31.66 -2.27 -7.75
CA ILE A 81 32.76 -1.98 -6.80
C ILE A 81 34.10 -2.45 -7.38
N ASN A 82 34.12 -3.64 -7.99
CA ASN A 82 35.25 -4.23 -8.70
C ASN A 82 34.74 -5.32 -9.66
N ASP A 83 35.65 -6.04 -10.31
CA ASP A 83 35.30 -7.08 -11.31
C ASP A 83 34.51 -8.27 -10.75
N LYS A 84 34.38 -8.38 -9.42
CA LYS A 84 33.71 -9.50 -8.76
C LYS A 84 32.53 -9.07 -7.83
N ALA A 85 32.41 -7.79 -7.52
CA ALA A 85 31.45 -7.31 -6.52
C ALA A 85 30.67 -6.09 -7.00
N TRP A 86 29.38 -6.07 -6.69
CA TRP A 86 28.45 -4.98 -6.98
C TRP A 86 27.64 -4.62 -5.73
N PHE A 87 27.33 -3.36 -5.63
CA PHE A 87 26.32 -2.82 -4.71
C PHE A 87 25.12 -2.31 -5.51
N GLY A 88 23.92 -2.53 -5.01
CA GLY A 88 22.70 -2.00 -5.59
C GLY A 88 21.73 -1.49 -4.54
N LEU A 89 20.91 -0.54 -4.94
CA LEU A 89 19.81 -0.03 -4.13
C LEU A 89 18.55 0.00 -4.99
N ALA A 90 17.50 -0.66 -4.52
CA ALA A 90 16.17 -0.56 -5.10
C ALA A 90 15.26 0.24 -4.17
N MET A 91 14.44 1.11 -4.77
CA MET A 91 13.41 1.90 -4.13
C MET A 91 12.10 1.62 -4.89
N THR A 92 11.14 1.01 -4.22
CA THR A 92 9.92 0.51 -4.87
C THR A 92 8.69 0.68 -3.99
N VAL A 93 7.51 0.53 -4.61
CA VAL A 93 6.20 0.51 -3.93
C VAL A 93 5.56 -0.85 -4.18
N PRO A 94 5.85 -1.87 -3.34
CA PRO A 94 5.36 -3.24 -3.56
C PRO A 94 3.86 -3.40 -3.44
N PHE A 95 3.21 -2.59 -2.61
CA PHE A 95 1.76 -2.58 -2.43
C PHE A 95 1.25 -1.16 -2.43
N GLY A 96 0.18 -0.93 -3.16
CA GLY A 96 -0.56 0.31 -3.17
C GLY A 96 -1.97 0.01 -3.65
N MET A 97 -2.95 0.27 -2.81
CA MET A 97 -4.36 0.14 -3.12
C MET A 97 -5.10 1.25 -2.39
N GLY A 98 -6.04 1.87 -3.08
CA GLY A 98 -6.90 2.86 -2.47
C GLY A 98 -8.26 2.84 -3.13
N THR A 99 -9.29 2.83 -2.30
CA THR A 99 -10.68 3.07 -2.70
C THR A 99 -11.21 4.25 -1.91
N GLU A 100 -11.97 5.11 -2.55
CA GLU A 100 -12.60 6.25 -1.90
C GLU A 100 -13.96 6.52 -2.54
N TYR A 101 -14.97 6.67 -1.72
CA TYR A 101 -16.32 7.06 -2.10
C TYR A 101 -16.71 8.36 -1.37
N ASP A 102 -17.82 8.93 -1.73
CA ASP A 102 -18.38 10.06 -0.99
C ASP A 102 -18.83 9.64 0.40
N ASN A 103 -18.76 10.55 1.38
CA ASN A 103 -19.09 10.25 2.78
C ASN A 103 -20.53 9.74 2.99
N ASP A 104 -21.43 10.04 2.05
CA ASP A 104 -22.86 9.74 2.12
C ASP A 104 -23.31 8.73 1.07
N TRP A 105 -22.39 7.95 0.50
CA TRP A 105 -22.74 6.90 -0.44
C TRP A 105 -23.48 5.74 0.25
N ALA A 106 -24.28 5.00 -0.49
CA ALA A 106 -25.18 3.96 0.04
C ALA A 106 -24.48 2.82 0.81
N GLY A 107 -23.18 2.63 0.63
CA GLY A 107 -22.40 1.60 1.32
C GLY A 107 -21.40 2.17 2.33
N ASN A 108 -21.59 3.38 2.86
CA ASN A 108 -20.66 4.04 3.76
C ASN A 108 -20.42 3.28 5.07
N GLU A 109 -21.33 2.42 5.49
CA GLU A 109 -21.19 1.51 6.63
C GLU A 109 -20.14 0.41 6.37
N HIS A 110 -19.90 0.08 5.11
CA HIS A 110 -18.91 -0.94 4.70
C HIS A 110 -17.54 -0.32 4.43
N GLY A 111 -17.49 0.95 4.04
CA GLY A 111 -16.27 1.70 3.81
C GLY A 111 -16.49 3.01 3.07
N ILE A 112 -15.92 4.08 3.55
CA ILE A 112 -15.86 5.37 2.85
C ILE A 112 -14.54 5.44 2.07
N SER A 113 -13.43 5.15 2.74
CA SER A 113 -12.13 5.01 2.09
C SER A 113 -11.32 3.91 2.75
N ALA A 114 -10.53 3.24 1.94
CA ALA A 114 -9.51 2.32 2.40
C ALA A 114 -8.27 2.52 1.55
N THR A 115 -7.15 2.85 2.17
CA THR A 115 -5.88 3.06 1.48
C THR A 115 -4.80 2.26 2.18
N ILE A 116 -4.03 1.51 1.41
CA ILE A 116 -2.82 0.83 1.89
C ILE A 116 -1.69 1.24 0.94
N LEU A 117 -0.59 1.72 1.49
CA LEU A 117 0.60 2.08 0.76
C LEU A 117 1.83 1.48 1.43
N THR A 118 2.73 0.90 0.64
CA THR A 118 4.03 0.47 1.15
C THR A 118 5.15 1.12 0.36
N PHE A 119 6.26 1.36 1.04
CA PHE A 119 7.49 1.86 0.45
C PHE A 119 8.64 0.97 0.88
N ASP A 120 9.37 0.40 -0.07
CA ASP A 120 10.48 -0.54 0.19
C ASP A 120 11.80 0.07 -0.25
N LEU A 121 12.76 0.10 0.67
CA LEU A 121 14.15 0.40 0.40
C LEU A 121 14.96 -0.89 0.55
N ASN A 122 15.58 -1.32 -0.53
CA ASN A 122 16.23 -2.63 -0.62
C ASN A 122 17.69 -2.50 -1.08
N PRO A 123 18.66 -2.29 -0.17
CA PRO A 123 20.08 -2.44 -0.45
C PRO A 123 20.45 -3.90 -0.75
N ASN A 124 21.29 -4.09 -1.76
CA ASN A 124 21.70 -5.39 -2.28
C ASN A 124 23.20 -5.45 -2.55
N PHE A 125 23.76 -6.64 -2.42
CA PHE A 125 25.10 -6.98 -2.88
C PHE A 125 25.03 -8.16 -3.84
N ALA A 126 25.90 -8.15 -4.85
CA ALA A 126 26.09 -9.28 -5.76
C ALA A 126 27.55 -9.61 -5.95
N PHE A 127 27.81 -10.88 -6.19
CA PHE A 127 29.14 -11.41 -6.41
C PHE A 127 29.17 -12.32 -7.64
N LYS A 128 30.14 -12.04 -8.52
CA LYS A 128 30.48 -12.88 -9.65
C LYS A 128 31.44 -13.96 -9.18
N LEU A 129 30.94 -15.17 -8.98
CA LEU A 129 31.76 -16.30 -8.51
C LEU A 129 32.59 -16.91 -9.65
N SER A 130 32.05 -16.87 -10.88
CA SER A 130 32.76 -17.26 -12.11
C SER A 130 32.18 -16.48 -13.29
N GLU A 131 32.74 -16.66 -14.50
CA GLU A 131 32.19 -16.06 -15.72
C GLU A 131 30.74 -16.53 -16.03
N LYS A 132 30.35 -17.64 -15.45
CA LYS A 132 29.03 -18.26 -15.69
C LYS A 132 28.08 -18.24 -14.50
N PHE A 133 28.54 -17.85 -13.31
CA PHE A 133 27.75 -17.97 -12.10
C PHE A 133 27.87 -16.76 -11.18
N SER A 134 26.75 -16.22 -10.78
CA SER A 134 26.65 -15.10 -9.84
C SER A 134 25.60 -15.37 -8.76
N VAL A 135 25.79 -14.75 -7.61
CA VAL A 135 24.89 -14.76 -6.47
C VAL A 135 24.66 -13.34 -5.98
N GLY A 136 23.53 -13.10 -5.35
CA GLY A 136 23.25 -11.81 -4.74
C GLY A 136 22.34 -11.98 -3.54
N PHE A 137 22.41 -11.02 -2.63
CA PHE A 137 21.53 -10.95 -1.46
C PHE A 137 21.25 -9.49 -1.10
N GLY A 138 20.15 -9.26 -0.42
CA GLY A 138 19.74 -7.94 0.02
C GLY A 138 18.87 -7.99 1.28
N ALA A 139 18.71 -6.82 1.87
CA ALA A 139 17.78 -6.58 2.96
C ALA A 139 16.70 -5.59 2.50
N SER A 140 15.46 -5.79 2.91
CA SER A 140 14.37 -4.86 2.69
C SER A 140 14.03 -4.14 3.99
N ILE A 141 13.88 -2.83 3.90
CA ILE A 141 13.30 -1.98 4.95
C ILE A 141 12.00 -1.45 4.33
N GLN A 142 10.88 -1.92 4.84
CA GLN A 142 9.57 -1.59 4.28
C GLN A 142 8.75 -0.78 5.29
N TYR A 143 8.35 0.41 4.89
CA TYR A 143 7.33 1.20 5.55
C TYR A 143 5.97 0.84 4.96
N ALA A 144 4.96 0.70 5.80
CA ALA A 144 3.57 0.52 5.41
C ALA A 144 2.69 1.50 6.15
N SER A 145 1.71 2.09 5.46
CA SER A 145 0.63 2.85 6.04
C SER A 145 -0.72 2.29 5.57
N ALA A 146 -1.70 2.37 6.46
CA ALA A 146 -3.08 1.96 6.20
C ALA A 146 -4.03 3.00 6.80
N ASP A 147 -4.91 3.54 5.96
CA ASP A 147 -5.98 4.47 6.34
C ASP A 147 -7.32 3.81 6.03
N LEU A 148 -8.20 3.73 7.01
CA LEU A 148 -9.55 3.19 6.84
C LEU A 148 -10.57 4.15 7.42
N LYS A 149 -11.58 4.53 6.62
CA LYS A 149 -12.70 5.37 7.04
C LYS A 149 -14.01 4.63 6.78
N ILE A 150 -14.81 4.51 7.83
CA ILE A 150 -16.14 3.89 7.78
C ILE A 150 -17.13 4.75 8.53
N ARG A 151 -18.43 4.59 8.22
CA ARG A 151 -19.51 5.13 9.04
C ARG A 151 -20.16 3.99 9.81
N LYS A 152 -20.02 4.01 11.13
CA LYS A 152 -20.60 2.99 12.00
C LYS A 152 -21.95 3.44 12.50
N ASP A 153 -22.98 2.60 12.34
CA ASP A 153 -24.25 2.76 13.03
C ASP A 153 -24.07 2.47 14.53
N ILE A 154 -24.56 3.37 15.35
CA ILE A 154 -24.53 3.29 16.81
C ILE A 154 -25.92 3.45 17.43
N SER A 155 -26.97 3.30 16.63
CA SER A 155 -28.37 3.47 17.08
C SER A 155 -28.69 2.52 18.23
N ASP A 156 -28.27 1.27 18.14
CA ASP A 156 -28.47 0.25 19.17
C ASP A 156 -27.75 0.58 20.48
N ASP A 157 -26.58 1.20 20.41
CA ASP A 157 -25.78 1.58 21.59
C ASP A 157 -26.46 2.72 22.37
N LEU A 158 -27.21 3.57 21.70
CA LEU A 158 -27.92 4.69 22.28
C LEU A 158 -29.39 4.35 22.63
N GLY A 159 -29.88 3.21 22.17
CA GLY A 159 -31.20 2.66 22.48
C GLY A 159 -32.37 3.60 22.15
N ALA A 160 -33.37 3.71 23.07
CA ALA A 160 -34.58 4.48 22.83
C ALA A 160 -34.38 6.01 22.75
N LEU A 161 -33.16 6.50 22.98
CA LEU A 161 -32.85 7.94 22.92
C LEU A 161 -32.83 8.47 21.49
N VAL A 162 -32.51 7.60 20.52
CA VAL A 162 -32.39 7.94 19.11
C VAL A 162 -33.15 6.96 18.25
N SER A 163 -33.58 7.43 17.07
CA SER A 163 -34.18 6.56 16.03
C SER A 163 -33.14 6.17 14.98
N ASP A 164 -32.08 6.93 14.85
CA ASP A 164 -30.96 6.70 13.95
C ASP A 164 -29.75 7.46 14.47
N ALA A 165 -28.61 6.79 14.58
CA ALA A 165 -27.37 7.44 14.97
C ALA A 165 -26.15 6.75 14.33
N SER A 166 -25.23 7.55 13.80
CA SER A 166 -24.01 7.06 13.21
C SER A 166 -22.83 7.99 13.46
N VAL A 167 -21.66 7.42 13.56
CA VAL A 167 -20.38 8.13 13.69
C VAL A 167 -19.43 7.75 12.56
N ARG A 168 -18.54 8.66 12.20
CA ARG A 168 -17.41 8.33 11.33
C ARG A 168 -16.27 7.82 12.20
N SER A 169 -15.78 6.64 11.88
CA SER A 169 -14.57 6.07 12.45
C SER A 169 -13.45 6.13 11.44
N GLU A 170 -12.30 6.63 11.85
CA GLU A 170 -11.08 6.72 11.07
C GLU A 170 -9.96 5.99 11.81
N ILE A 171 -9.32 5.05 11.12
CA ILE A 171 -8.19 4.28 11.63
C ILE A 171 -6.99 4.63 10.75
N ASP A 172 -5.98 5.19 11.38
CA ASP A 172 -4.68 5.48 10.77
C ASP A 172 -3.64 4.60 11.45
N ALA A 173 -2.94 3.77 10.69
CA ALA A 173 -1.94 2.87 11.23
C ALA A 173 -0.72 2.81 10.32
N ASP A 174 0.46 2.72 10.93
CA ASP A 174 1.70 2.57 10.21
C ASP A 174 2.65 1.56 10.86
N SER A 175 3.63 1.11 10.10
CA SER A 175 4.67 0.21 10.60
C SER A 175 5.91 0.21 9.73
N ILE A 176 7.04 -0.16 10.34
CA ILE A 176 8.29 -0.47 9.63
C ILE A 176 8.62 -1.93 9.89
N ALA A 177 8.87 -2.67 8.84
CA ALA A 177 9.21 -4.09 8.91
C ALA A 177 10.41 -4.43 8.03
N TRP A 178 11.04 -5.58 8.32
CA TRP A 178 12.26 -6.01 7.67
C TRP A 178 12.06 -7.31 6.91
N GLY A 179 12.79 -7.43 5.83
CA GLY A 179 12.85 -8.64 5.04
C GLY A 179 14.23 -8.86 4.46
N TRP A 180 14.40 -9.93 3.70
CA TRP A 180 15.63 -10.24 3.00
C TRP A 180 15.32 -10.93 1.66
N ASN A 181 16.28 -10.88 0.77
CA ASN A 181 16.19 -11.55 -0.52
C ASN A 181 17.54 -12.13 -0.92
N VAL A 182 17.49 -13.24 -1.64
CA VAL A 182 18.65 -13.87 -2.23
C VAL A 182 18.33 -14.25 -3.67
N GLY A 183 19.38 -14.30 -4.48
CA GLY A 183 19.25 -14.72 -5.86
C GLY A 183 20.52 -15.35 -6.38
N MET A 184 20.37 -16.15 -7.41
CA MET A 184 21.46 -16.72 -8.17
C MET A 184 21.16 -16.66 -9.66
N MET A 185 22.18 -16.57 -10.46
CA MET A 185 22.09 -16.59 -11.92
C MET A 185 23.20 -17.48 -12.48
N TRP A 186 22.82 -18.34 -13.41
CA TRP A 186 23.73 -19.22 -14.14
C TRP A 186 23.60 -18.98 -15.64
N SER A 187 24.72 -18.65 -16.28
CA SER A 187 24.84 -18.37 -17.72
C SER A 187 25.75 -19.41 -18.40
N PRO A 188 25.23 -20.62 -18.72
CA PRO A 188 26.04 -21.66 -19.34
C PRO A 188 26.54 -21.27 -20.73
N LEU A 189 25.77 -20.45 -21.45
CA LEU A 189 26.06 -19.91 -22.79
C LEU A 189 25.83 -18.39 -22.76
N GLU A 190 26.37 -17.68 -23.75
CA GLU A 190 26.22 -16.21 -23.85
C GLU A 190 24.74 -15.78 -24.03
N ASN A 191 23.94 -16.62 -24.68
CA ASN A 191 22.54 -16.37 -25.00
C ASN A 191 21.55 -17.16 -24.12
N LEU A 192 22.03 -17.86 -23.08
CA LEU A 192 21.17 -18.66 -22.19
C LEU A 192 21.49 -18.37 -20.75
N ARG A 193 20.49 -17.92 -20.00
CA ARG A 193 20.57 -17.63 -18.58
C ARG A 193 19.44 -18.28 -17.80
N PHE A 194 19.77 -18.80 -16.64
CA PHE A 194 18.83 -19.30 -15.66
C PHE A 194 18.97 -18.49 -14.40
N GLY A 195 17.85 -18.08 -13.81
CA GLY A 195 17.83 -17.36 -12.55
C GLY A 195 16.85 -18.00 -11.57
N VAL A 196 17.23 -18.00 -10.30
CA VAL A 196 16.38 -18.36 -9.18
C VAL A 196 16.54 -17.29 -8.13
N SER A 197 15.43 -16.84 -7.56
CA SER A 197 15.44 -15.87 -6.47
C SER A 197 14.37 -16.22 -5.43
N TYR A 198 14.63 -15.79 -4.22
CA TYR A 198 13.69 -15.89 -3.11
C TYR A 198 13.68 -14.57 -2.35
N ARG A 199 12.48 -14.10 -2.01
CA ARG A 199 12.26 -12.98 -1.10
C ARG A 199 11.47 -13.46 0.10
N SER A 200 11.92 -13.10 1.30
CA SER A 200 11.24 -13.46 2.53
C SER A 200 9.86 -12.83 2.62
N LYS A 201 8.99 -13.43 3.41
CA LYS A 201 7.81 -12.75 3.91
C LYS A 201 8.24 -11.55 4.76
N ILE A 202 7.52 -10.44 4.64
CA ILE A 202 7.60 -9.27 5.53
C ILE A 202 6.26 -9.24 6.28
N THR A 203 6.34 -9.20 7.60
CA THR A 203 5.15 -9.09 8.46
C THR A 203 5.16 -7.72 9.11
N HIS A 204 4.08 -7.01 8.94
CA HIS A 204 3.86 -5.69 9.53
C HIS A 204 2.99 -5.84 10.76
N ASP A 205 3.49 -5.37 11.89
CA ASP A 205 2.71 -5.15 13.10
C ASP A 205 2.43 -3.65 13.15
N ALA A 206 1.25 -3.27 12.66
CA ALA A 206 0.86 -1.88 12.53
C ALA A 206 0.29 -1.38 13.85
N GLU A 207 0.79 -0.24 14.29
CA GLU A 207 0.26 0.51 15.42
C GLU A 207 -0.39 1.78 14.89
N GLY A 208 -1.50 2.22 15.52
CA GLY A 208 -2.21 3.37 15.00
C GLY A 208 -3.29 3.87 15.93
N ASP A 209 -3.91 4.93 15.49
CA ASP A 209 -4.95 5.65 16.25
C ASP A 209 -6.32 5.39 15.64
N LEU A 210 -7.32 5.24 16.49
CA LEU A 210 -8.73 5.23 16.15
C LEU A 210 -9.34 6.56 16.55
N SER A 211 -9.79 7.34 15.59
CA SER A 211 -10.58 8.53 15.85
C SER A 211 -12.05 8.32 15.50
N ILE A 212 -12.94 8.92 16.28
CA ILE A 212 -14.39 8.88 16.05
C ILE A 212 -14.87 10.31 15.98
N ASP A 213 -15.49 10.67 14.86
CA ASP A 213 -15.97 12.03 14.64
C ASP A 213 -17.31 12.05 13.88
N GLN A 214 -17.79 13.23 13.54
CA GLN A 214 -18.97 13.47 12.70
C GLN A 214 -20.21 12.67 13.12
N LEU A 215 -20.61 12.81 14.38
CA LEU A 215 -21.87 12.26 14.86
C LEU A 215 -23.05 12.78 14.03
N ARG A 216 -23.87 11.87 13.53
CA ARG A 216 -25.21 12.16 12.99
C ARG A 216 -26.20 11.41 13.83
N ALA A 217 -27.23 12.09 14.29
CA ALA A 217 -28.28 11.46 15.10
C ALA A 217 -29.63 12.10 14.85
N THR A 218 -30.68 11.25 14.81
CA THR A 218 -32.09 11.65 14.88
C THR A 218 -32.60 11.22 16.26
N THR A 219 -32.94 12.19 17.10
CA THR A 219 -33.30 11.93 18.50
C THR A 219 -34.83 11.87 18.66
N ASN A 220 -35.27 10.94 19.51
CA ASN A 220 -36.67 10.79 19.94
C ASN A 220 -37.01 11.66 21.16
N VAL A 221 -36.02 12.35 21.74
CA VAL A 221 -36.18 13.13 22.97
C VAL A 221 -36.20 14.62 22.65
N PRO A 222 -37.29 15.33 22.89
CA PRO A 222 -37.36 16.76 22.66
C PRO A 222 -36.32 17.53 23.47
N GLY A 223 -35.53 18.40 22.78
CA GLY A 223 -34.51 19.23 23.42
C GLY A 223 -33.14 18.55 23.57
N MET A 224 -32.98 17.30 23.15
CA MET A 224 -31.68 16.65 23.04
C MET A 224 -31.02 17.11 21.72
N ASP A 225 -29.77 17.52 21.80
CA ASP A 225 -28.99 17.94 20.63
C ASP A 225 -27.76 17.03 20.40
N ALA A 226 -27.07 17.20 19.27
CA ALA A 226 -25.91 16.43 18.93
C ALA A 226 -24.79 16.56 19.99
N ASN A 227 -24.65 17.72 20.63
CA ASN A 227 -23.64 17.95 21.65
C ASN A 227 -23.91 17.12 22.91
N THR A 228 -25.18 16.96 23.29
CA THR A 228 -25.60 16.11 24.41
C THR A 228 -25.28 14.65 24.12
N ILE A 229 -25.58 14.17 22.91
CA ILE A 229 -25.26 12.80 22.48
C ILE A 229 -23.75 12.60 22.42
N ALA A 230 -23.01 13.54 21.85
CA ALA A 230 -21.55 13.54 21.81
C ALA A 230 -20.94 13.45 23.23
N GLY A 231 -21.48 14.22 24.16
CA GLY A 231 -21.06 14.15 25.58
C GLY A 231 -21.30 12.78 26.23
N ILE A 232 -22.41 12.13 25.91
CA ILE A 232 -22.70 10.76 26.37
C ILE A 232 -21.68 9.77 25.79
N LEU A 233 -21.39 9.86 24.50
CA LEU A 233 -20.42 8.98 23.82
C LEU A 233 -19.02 9.17 24.37
N THR A 234 -18.57 10.42 24.54
CA THR A 234 -17.26 10.75 25.12
C THR A 234 -17.16 10.23 26.56
N ALA A 235 -18.21 10.37 27.36
CA ALA A 235 -18.26 9.85 28.73
C ALA A 235 -18.17 8.30 28.80
N ASN A 236 -18.55 7.61 27.72
CA ASN A 236 -18.44 6.16 27.56
C ASN A 236 -17.17 5.72 26.80
N GLY A 237 -16.19 6.60 26.62
CA GLY A 237 -14.88 6.28 26.09
C GLY A 237 -14.70 6.47 24.59
N ALA A 238 -15.64 7.12 23.90
CA ALA A 238 -15.40 7.55 22.54
C ALA A 238 -14.43 8.74 22.53
N ASP A 239 -13.39 8.64 21.70
CA ASP A 239 -12.37 9.68 21.55
C ASP A 239 -12.44 10.29 20.14
N GLY A 240 -12.26 11.61 20.02
CA GLY A 240 -12.30 12.34 18.77
C GLY A 240 -13.23 13.56 18.76
N ASP A 241 -13.26 14.29 17.63
CA ASP A 241 -14.14 15.44 17.42
C ASP A 241 -15.55 14.98 17.06
N MET A 242 -16.41 14.83 18.04
CA MET A 242 -17.79 14.39 17.93
C MET A 242 -18.75 15.48 17.40
N THR A 243 -18.24 16.52 16.74
CA THR A 243 -19.11 17.55 16.17
C THR A 243 -19.97 16.97 15.04
N GLY A 244 -21.28 17.17 15.11
CA GLY A 244 -22.22 16.61 14.15
C GLY A 244 -23.56 17.33 14.14
N ALA A 245 -24.51 16.81 13.33
CA ALA A 245 -25.88 17.30 13.24
C ALA A 245 -26.85 16.33 13.94
N ALA A 246 -27.73 16.87 14.78
CA ALA A 246 -28.84 16.11 15.31
C ALA A 246 -30.15 16.71 14.81
N THR A 247 -31.10 15.83 14.47
CA THR A 247 -32.46 16.21 14.10
C THR A 247 -33.45 15.65 15.14
N VAL A 248 -34.35 16.50 15.64
CA VAL A 248 -35.45 16.09 16.53
C VAL A 248 -36.68 15.82 15.68
N THR A 249 -37.23 14.63 15.77
CA THR A 249 -38.50 14.25 15.12
C THR A 249 -39.68 14.26 16.10
#